data_0f13b5d3db533d592c505ab440501e59
#
_entry.id   0f13b5d3db533d592c505ab440501e59
#
_cell.length_a   1.000
_cell.length_b   1.000
_cell.length_c   1.000
_cell.angle_alpha   90.00
_cell.angle_beta   90.00
_cell.angle_gamma   90.00
#
_symmetry.space_group_name_H-M   'P 1'
#
loop_
_entity.id
_entity.type
_entity.pdbx_description
1 polymer ?
#
loop_
_entity_poly.entity_id
_entity_poly.type
_entity_poly.pdbx_seq_one_letter_code
_entity_poly.pdbx_strand_id
1 'polypeptide(L)'
;FGVSLCKADENNGTTEAGGPWNFSKSKNARTFINELDEFQLEEGEQVEVGRYYRGHVDGSEEEYLRILNQPSEINMLGTYGIGSNSGAIDFFQTSLTAPNKISADNLIYPLEMLFNAVGAVCFFLIIYSFCRLLLTYDYFAVLLVRSENDIYRPAAPKSLKDKMYYWGFM
;
A
#
# COMPACT_ATOMS: atom_id res chain seq x y z
N PHE A 1 -18.90 2.95 -12.30
CA PHE A 1 -18.14 3.40 -11.13
C PHE A 1 -17.72 2.21 -10.27
N GLY A 2 -16.45 2.16 -9.83
CA GLY A 2 -15.93 1.16 -8.89
C GLY A 2 -15.37 1.83 -7.66
N VAL A 3 -15.68 1.27 -6.49
CA VAL A 3 -15.10 1.67 -5.21
C VAL A 3 -14.24 0.51 -4.73
N SER A 4 -12.96 0.77 -4.47
CA SER A 4 -12.04 -0.19 -3.88
C SER A 4 -11.52 0.35 -2.56
N LEU A 5 -11.79 -0.34 -1.47
CA LEU A 5 -11.41 0.04 -0.11
C LEU A 5 -10.78 -1.14 0.59
N CYS A 6 -9.57 -0.97 1.10
CA CYS A 6 -8.90 -2.01 1.87
C CYS A 6 -9.70 -2.39 3.13
N LYS A 7 -9.77 -3.67 3.46
CA LYS A 7 -10.49 -4.13 4.68
C LYS A 7 -9.97 -3.47 5.94
N ALA A 8 -8.67 -3.27 6.03
CA ALA A 8 -7.98 -2.67 7.17
C ALA A 8 -7.75 -1.15 7.01
N ASP A 9 -8.64 -0.46 6.31
CA ASP A 9 -8.57 0.99 6.17
C ASP A 9 -9.23 1.66 7.39
N GLU A 10 -8.39 2.19 8.26
CA GLU A 10 -8.80 2.91 9.47
C GLU A 10 -9.53 4.24 9.17
N ASN A 11 -9.32 4.84 8.01
CA ASN A 11 -9.94 6.12 7.65
C ASN A 11 -11.38 5.96 7.15
N ASN A 12 -11.71 4.79 6.60
CA ASN A 12 -13.03 4.51 6.00
C ASN A 12 -13.89 3.59 6.86
N GLY A 13 -13.39 3.16 8.01
CA GLY A 13 -14.16 2.44 9.01
C GLY A 13 -15.09 3.38 9.74
N THR A 14 -16.29 3.58 9.20
CA THR A 14 -17.28 4.41 9.89
C THR A 14 -17.71 3.75 11.19
N THR A 15 -17.85 4.57 12.22
CA THR A 15 -18.42 4.15 13.51
C THR A 15 -19.82 3.53 13.35
N GLU A 16 -20.57 3.92 12.32
CA GLU A 16 -21.90 3.39 11.99
C GLU A 16 -21.89 1.93 11.51
N ALA A 17 -20.76 1.45 10.97
CA ALA A 17 -20.64 0.08 10.47
C ALA A 17 -19.81 -0.85 11.36
N GLY A 18 -19.44 -0.41 12.55
CA GLY A 18 -18.69 -1.22 13.51
C GLY A 18 -17.20 -1.32 13.23
N GLY A 19 -16.64 -0.43 12.41
CA GLY A 19 -15.21 -0.30 12.18
C GLY A 19 -14.73 -0.66 10.76
N PRO A 20 -13.41 -0.57 10.50
CA PRO A 20 -12.83 -0.61 9.15
C PRO A 20 -13.15 -1.87 8.35
N TRP A 21 -13.28 -3.00 9.02
CA TRP A 21 -13.55 -4.30 8.37
C TRP A 21 -14.95 -4.48 7.80
N ASN A 22 -15.87 -3.59 8.13
CA ASN A 22 -17.31 -3.74 7.85
C ASN A 22 -17.86 -2.67 6.90
N PHE A 23 -17.04 -2.07 6.06
CA PHE A 23 -17.49 -1.01 5.15
C PHE A 23 -18.65 -1.44 4.26
N SER A 24 -18.71 -2.71 3.83
CA SER A 24 -19.83 -3.27 3.05
C SER A 24 -21.19 -3.21 3.76
N LYS A 25 -21.21 -3.03 5.09
CA LYS A 25 -22.41 -2.82 5.91
C LYS A 25 -22.73 -1.35 6.14
N SER A 26 -21.84 -0.44 5.72
CA SER A 26 -22.01 0.99 5.96
C SER A 26 -23.18 1.58 5.17
N LYS A 27 -23.76 2.65 5.70
CA LYS A 27 -24.76 3.44 4.99
C LYS A 27 -24.23 3.92 3.64
N ASN A 28 -22.96 4.35 3.60
CA ASN A 28 -22.34 4.87 2.38
C ASN A 28 -22.25 3.79 1.27
N ALA A 29 -21.90 2.55 1.64
CA ALA A 29 -21.87 1.44 0.68
C ALA A 29 -23.26 1.14 0.11
N ARG A 30 -24.30 1.12 0.97
CA ARG A 30 -25.68 0.94 0.52
C ARG A 30 -26.15 2.09 -0.35
N THR A 31 -25.93 3.34 0.06
CA THR A 31 -26.29 4.53 -0.76
C THR A 31 -25.63 4.47 -2.13
N PHE A 32 -24.37 4.07 -2.19
CA PHE A 32 -23.65 3.92 -3.46
C PHE A 32 -24.33 2.91 -4.41
N ILE A 33 -24.87 1.82 -3.90
CA ILE A 33 -25.59 0.84 -4.73
C ILE A 33 -27.04 1.28 -5.00
N ASN A 34 -27.72 1.85 -4.00
CA ASN A 34 -29.13 2.29 -4.10
C ASN A 34 -29.35 3.51 -5.00
N GLU A 35 -28.27 4.16 -5.48
CA GLU A 35 -28.39 5.14 -6.56
C GLU A 35 -28.72 4.49 -7.93
N LEU A 36 -28.68 3.15 -8.03
CA LEU A 36 -29.23 2.42 -9.16
C LEU A 36 -30.69 2.07 -8.88
N ASP A 37 -31.58 2.42 -9.77
CA ASP A 37 -33.04 2.28 -9.62
C ASP A 37 -33.49 0.85 -9.34
N GLU A 38 -32.74 -0.14 -9.83
CA GLU A 38 -33.05 -1.56 -9.69
C GLU A 38 -32.68 -2.14 -8.31
N PHE A 39 -31.95 -1.39 -7.49
CA PHE A 39 -31.48 -1.87 -6.18
C PHE A 39 -31.98 -0.96 -5.08
N GLN A 40 -32.58 -1.57 -4.05
CA GLN A 40 -33.02 -0.90 -2.82
C GLN A 40 -32.63 -1.77 -1.63
N LEU A 41 -31.38 -1.65 -1.21
CA LEU A 41 -30.90 -2.32 0.00
C LEU A 41 -31.46 -1.65 1.25
N GLU A 42 -32.10 -2.42 2.11
CA GLU A 42 -32.67 -1.94 3.36
C GLU A 42 -31.63 -1.68 4.44
N GLU A 43 -32.06 -1.01 5.50
CA GLU A 43 -31.20 -0.72 6.66
C GLU A 43 -30.84 -2.05 7.36
N GLY A 44 -29.53 -2.34 7.40
CA GLY A 44 -29.01 -3.62 7.92
C GLY A 44 -28.56 -4.62 6.85
N GLU A 45 -28.95 -4.45 5.61
CA GLU A 45 -28.44 -5.27 4.53
C GLU A 45 -26.97 -4.94 4.19
N GLN A 46 -26.27 -5.95 3.73
CA GLN A 46 -24.86 -5.85 3.38
C GLN A 46 -24.70 -5.83 1.86
N VAL A 47 -23.89 -4.90 1.35
CA VAL A 47 -23.44 -4.90 -0.05
C VAL A 47 -22.54 -6.11 -0.28
N GLU A 48 -22.82 -6.90 -1.29
CA GLU A 48 -21.99 -8.04 -1.69
C GLU A 48 -20.70 -7.55 -2.36
N VAL A 49 -19.58 -7.86 -1.73
CA VAL A 49 -18.25 -7.45 -2.20
C VAL A 49 -17.86 -8.24 -3.44
N GLY A 50 -17.33 -7.56 -4.46
CA GLY A 50 -16.91 -8.18 -5.71
C GLY A 50 -18.04 -8.49 -6.69
N ARG A 51 -19.28 -8.15 -6.35
CA ARG A 51 -20.42 -8.29 -7.25
C ARG A 51 -20.57 -7.04 -8.15
N TYR A 52 -20.81 -7.27 -9.42
CA TYR A 52 -21.19 -6.22 -10.37
C TYR A 52 -22.69 -5.96 -10.30
N TYR A 53 -23.06 -4.74 -9.93
CA TYR A 53 -24.42 -4.22 -9.95
C TYR A 53 -24.59 -3.40 -11.22
N ARG A 54 -25.60 -3.76 -12.02
CA ARG A 54 -25.93 -3.07 -13.27
C ARG A 54 -27.32 -2.50 -13.17
N GLY A 55 -27.51 -1.28 -13.60
CA GLY A 55 -28.80 -0.63 -13.55
C GLY A 55 -28.74 0.80 -14.08
N HIS A 56 -29.86 1.47 -13.99
CA HIS A 56 -30.03 2.84 -14.44
C HIS A 56 -29.97 3.78 -13.24
N VAL A 57 -29.65 5.02 -13.52
CA VAL A 57 -29.71 6.10 -12.53
C VAL A 57 -30.89 7.00 -12.93
N ASP A 58 -31.63 7.50 -11.95
CA ASP A 58 -32.82 8.32 -12.14
C ASP A 58 -32.66 9.36 -13.26
N GLY A 59 -33.51 9.25 -14.29
CA GLY A 59 -33.51 10.14 -15.47
C GLY A 59 -32.48 9.83 -16.54
N SER A 60 -31.75 8.73 -16.49
CA SER A 60 -30.79 8.29 -17.52
C SER A 60 -31.25 7.01 -18.17
N GLU A 61 -31.16 6.96 -19.53
CA GLU A 61 -31.36 5.72 -20.30
C GLU A 61 -30.09 4.87 -20.39
N GLU A 62 -28.96 5.34 -19.85
CA GLU A 62 -27.69 4.64 -19.89
C GLU A 62 -27.58 3.62 -18.74
N GLU A 63 -27.09 2.43 -19.06
CA GLU A 63 -26.78 1.40 -18.06
C GLU A 63 -25.47 1.74 -17.34
N TYR A 64 -25.52 1.81 -16.03
CA TYR A 64 -24.37 2.05 -15.17
C TYR A 64 -23.91 0.77 -14.49
N LEU A 65 -22.59 0.61 -14.37
CA LEU A 65 -21.95 -0.49 -13.69
C LEU A 65 -21.36 0.00 -12.37
N ARG A 66 -21.70 -0.68 -11.26
CA ARG A 66 -21.14 -0.40 -9.93
C ARG A 66 -20.57 -1.67 -9.31
N ILE A 67 -19.47 -1.53 -8.60
CA ILE A 67 -18.83 -2.61 -7.84
C ILE A 67 -18.20 -2.05 -6.57
N LEU A 68 -18.30 -2.82 -5.50
CA LEU A 68 -17.56 -2.60 -4.28
C LEU A 68 -16.51 -3.70 -4.13
N ASN A 69 -15.23 -3.33 -4.23
CA ASN A 69 -14.11 -4.20 -3.94
C ASN A 69 -13.56 -3.92 -2.55
N GLN A 70 -13.32 -4.98 -1.77
CA GLN A 70 -12.77 -4.86 -0.43
C GLN A 70 -11.63 -5.87 -0.22
N PRO A 71 -10.45 -5.61 -0.81
CA PRO A 71 -9.30 -6.49 -0.67
C PRO A 71 -8.81 -6.55 0.78
N SER A 72 -8.28 -7.71 1.17
CA SER A 72 -7.78 -7.97 2.53
C SER A 72 -6.39 -7.36 2.77
N GLU A 73 -6.18 -6.14 2.36
CA GLU A 73 -4.93 -5.38 2.43
C GLU A 73 -5.07 -4.23 3.42
N ILE A 74 -3.93 -3.72 3.90
CA ILE A 74 -3.89 -2.49 4.70
C ILE A 74 -3.85 -1.29 3.76
N ASN A 75 -4.42 -0.17 4.16
CA ASN A 75 -4.54 1.03 3.34
C ASN A 75 -3.19 1.49 2.76
N MET A 76 -2.13 1.49 3.58
CA MET A 76 -0.77 1.88 3.15
C MET A 76 -0.24 1.03 1.99
N LEU A 77 -0.63 -0.25 1.90
CA LEU A 77 -0.22 -1.19 0.86
C LEU A 77 -1.27 -1.38 -0.24
N GLY A 78 -2.43 -0.73 -0.14
CA GLY A 78 -3.53 -0.88 -1.09
C GLY A 78 -3.13 -0.59 -2.54
N THR A 79 -2.31 0.43 -2.77
CA THR A 79 -1.80 0.78 -4.11
C THR A 79 -0.89 -0.30 -4.69
N TYR A 80 -0.19 -1.04 -3.84
CA TYR A 80 0.75 -2.11 -4.22
C TYR A 80 0.18 -3.50 -3.97
N GLY A 81 -1.06 -3.58 -3.46
CA GLY A 81 -1.70 -4.84 -3.14
C GLY A 81 -2.13 -5.63 -4.38
N ILE A 82 -1.96 -6.94 -4.32
CA ILE A 82 -2.38 -7.82 -5.42
C ILE A 82 -3.89 -7.76 -5.60
N GLY A 83 -4.64 -7.82 -4.50
CA GLY A 83 -6.10 -7.81 -4.53
C GLY A 83 -6.67 -6.48 -5.04
N SER A 84 -6.11 -5.35 -4.64
CA SER A 84 -6.51 -4.03 -5.13
C SER A 84 -6.27 -3.87 -6.62
N ASN A 85 -5.10 -4.29 -7.09
CA ASN A 85 -4.74 -4.15 -8.50
C ASN A 85 -5.50 -5.15 -9.38
N SER A 86 -5.69 -6.40 -8.96
CA SER A 86 -6.49 -7.37 -9.71
C SER A 86 -7.94 -6.94 -9.81
N GLY A 87 -8.52 -6.42 -8.73
CA GLY A 87 -9.87 -5.86 -8.73
C GLY A 87 -10.02 -4.66 -9.68
N ALA A 88 -9.03 -3.78 -9.73
CA ALA A 88 -9.03 -2.65 -10.66
C ALA A 88 -8.94 -3.11 -12.13
N ILE A 89 -8.05 -4.06 -12.43
CA ILE A 89 -7.90 -4.63 -13.77
C ILE A 89 -9.19 -5.31 -14.22
N ASP A 90 -9.81 -6.13 -13.39
CA ASP A 90 -11.06 -6.80 -13.68
C ASP A 90 -12.19 -5.78 -13.96
N PHE A 91 -12.29 -4.75 -13.13
CA PHE A 91 -13.22 -3.65 -13.32
C PHE A 91 -13.02 -2.96 -14.66
N PHE A 92 -11.79 -2.57 -15.02
CA PHE A 92 -11.53 -1.90 -16.29
C PHE A 92 -11.79 -2.81 -17.48
N GLN A 93 -11.41 -4.08 -17.42
CA GLN A 93 -11.70 -5.04 -18.50
C GLN A 93 -13.19 -5.28 -18.69
N THR A 94 -13.96 -5.22 -17.61
CA THR A 94 -15.41 -5.43 -17.66
C THR A 94 -16.14 -4.17 -18.11
N SER A 95 -15.77 -2.99 -17.60
CA SER A 95 -16.41 -1.73 -17.93
C SER A 95 -16.09 -1.23 -19.34
N LEU A 96 -14.87 -1.47 -19.82
CA LEU A 96 -14.42 -1.05 -21.15
C LEU A 96 -14.61 -2.14 -22.22
N THR A 97 -15.23 -3.26 -21.86
CA THR A 97 -15.47 -4.38 -22.80
C THR A 97 -14.21 -4.80 -23.55
N ALA A 98 -13.13 -5.07 -22.80
CA ALA A 98 -11.84 -5.41 -23.39
C ALA A 98 -11.96 -6.62 -24.36
N PRO A 99 -11.49 -6.52 -25.60
CA PRO A 99 -11.65 -7.59 -26.61
C PRO A 99 -10.84 -8.84 -26.25
N ASN A 100 -9.71 -8.68 -25.56
CA ASN A 100 -8.87 -9.77 -25.08
C ASN A 100 -8.69 -9.61 -23.58
N LYS A 101 -9.48 -10.31 -22.79
CA LYS A 101 -9.35 -10.30 -21.33
C LYS A 101 -8.12 -11.08 -20.91
N ILE A 102 -7.27 -10.46 -20.12
CA ILE A 102 -6.12 -11.08 -19.46
C ILE A 102 -6.56 -11.43 -18.03
N SER A 103 -6.07 -12.55 -17.46
CA SER A 103 -6.34 -12.85 -16.06
C SER A 103 -5.91 -11.67 -15.18
N ALA A 104 -6.80 -11.16 -14.35
CA ALA A 104 -6.55 -10.04 -13.45
C ALA A 104 -5.47 -10.38 -12.40
N ASP A 105 -5.23 -11.66 -12.14
CA ASP A 105 -4.22 -12.16 -11.22
C ASP A 105 -2.82 -12.26 -11.85
N ASN A 106 -2.71 -12.07 -13.17
CA ASN A 106 -1.43 -12.14 -13.89
C ASN A 106 -0.65 -10.82 -13.75
N LEU A 107 -0.24 -10.52 -12.54
CA LEU A 107 0.47 -9.30 -12.18
C LEU A 107 1.98 -9.54 -12.16
N ILE A 108 2.73 -8.77 -12.95
CA ILE A 108 4.19 -8.85 -13.02
C ILE A 108 4.86 -8.03 -11.91
N TYR A 109 4.22 -6.98 -11.43
CA TYR A 109 4.82 -6.06 -10.46
C TYR A 109 5.27 -6.70 -9.13
N PRO A 110 4.67 -7.77 -8.58
CA PRO A 110 5.20 -8.40 -7.37
C PRO A 110 6.60 -8.98 -7.60
N LEU A 111 6.85 -9.46 -8.80
CA LEU A 111 8.18 -9.93 -9.21
C LEU A 111 9.17 -8.76 -9.31
N GLU A 112 8.75 -7.64 -9.87
CA GLU A 112 9.53 -6.39 -9.90
C GLU A 112 9.89 -5.92 -8.49
N MET A 113 8.94 -5.92 -7.54
CA MET A 113 9.21 -5.57 -6.14
C MET A 113 10.24 -6.51 -5.50
N LEU A 114 10.15 -7.81 -5.78
CA LEU A 114 11.13 -8.79 -5.30
C LEU A 114 12.53 -8.47 -5.84
N PHE A 115 12.66 -8.21 -7.14
CA PHE A 115 13.94 -7.87 -7.75
C PHE A 115 14.50 -6.54 -7.21
N ASN A 116 13.65 -5.55 -6.97
CA ASN A 116 14.07 -4.30 -6.36
C ASN A 116 14.59 -4.51 -4.93
N ALA A 117 13.92 -5.34 -4.13
CA ALA A 117 14.39 -5.68 -2.79
C ALA A 117 15.74 -6.42 -2.82
N VAL A 118 15.89 -7.41 -3.69
CA VAL A 118 17.17 -8.11 -3.90
C VAL A 118 18.26 -7.14 -4.38
N GLY A 119 17.92 -6.26 -5.33
CA GLY A 119 18.82 -5.21 -5.82
C GLY A 119 19.32 -4.28 -4.71
N ALA A 120 18.43 -3.87 -3.80
CA ALA A 120 18.81 -3.05 -2.65
C ALA A 120 19.79 -3.79 -1.72
N VAL A 121 19.56 -5.07 -1.42
CA VAL A 121 20.49 -5.88 -0.63
C VAL A 121 21.83 -6.00 -1.32
N CYS A 122 21.85 -6.31 -2.62
CA CYS A 122 23.08 -6.39 -3.41
C CYS A 122 23.84 -5.05 -3.41
N PHE A 123 23.14 -3.94 -3.52
CA PHE A 123 23.74 -2.60 -3.45
C PHE A 123 24.49 -2.37 -2.13
N PHE A 124 23.88 -2.71 -0.99
CA PHE A 124 24.56 -2.59 0.30
C PHE A 124 25.76 -3.55 0.43
N LEU A 125 25.67 -4.77 -0.11
CA LEU A 125 26.78 -5.70 -0.14
C LEU A 125 27.94 -5.19 -1.00
N ILE A 126 27.66 -4.54 -2.12
CA ILE A 126 28.67 -3.90 -2.97
C ILE A 126 29.37 -2.77 -2.22
N ILE A 127 28.60 -1.86 -1.58
CA ILE A 127 29.19 -0.77 -0.77
C ILE A 127 30.07 -1.36 0.34
N TYR A 128 29.58 -2.35 1.08
CA TYR A 128 30.35 -2.98 2.14
C TYR A 128 31.66 -3.58 1.63
N SER A 129 31.58 -4.34 0.54
CA SER A 129 32.75 -4.97 -0.09
C SER A 129 33.74 -3.95 -0.62
N PHE A 130 33.23 -2.84 -1.22
CA PHE A 130 34.03 -1.74 -1.70
C PHE A 130 34.74 -1.02 -0.55
N CYS A 131 34.04 -0.72 0.54
CA CYS A 131 34.65 -0.15 1.74
C CYS A 131 35.75 -1.05 2.31
N ARG A 132 35.51 -2.35 2.38
CA ARG A 132 36.55 -3.31 2.79
C ARG A 132 37.77 -3.30 1.87
N LEU A 133 37.55 -3.24 0.58
CA LEU A 133 38.63 -3.15 -0.42
C LEU A 133 39.42 -1.85 -0.22
N LEU A 134 38.76 -0.72 -0.05
CA LEU A 134 39.42 0.56 0.20
C LEU A 134 40.33 0.50 1.45
N LEU A 135 39.85 -0.15 2.52
CA LEU A 135 40.63 -0.30 3.77
C LEU A 135 41.88 -1.17 3.62
N THR A 136 42.07 -1.89 2.50
CA THR A 136 43.32 -2.61 2.20
C THR A 136 44.42 -1.70 1.67
N TYR A 137 44.09 -0.49 1.21
CA TYR A 137 45.08 0.48 0.75
C TYR A 137 45.64 1.28 1.95
N ASP A 138 46.94 1.47 1.99
CA ASP A 138 47.66 2.15 3.08
C ASP A 138 47.08 3.52 3.45
N TYR A 139 46.63 4.28 2.45
CA TYR A 139 46.00 5.58 2.65
C TYR A 139 44.71 5.50 3.53
N PHE A 140 43.90 4.47 3.32
CA PHE A 140 42.68 4.29 4.08
C PHE A 140 42.86 3.38 5.30
N ALA A 141 43.97 2.67 5.41
CA ALA A 141 44.25 1.79 6.53
C ALA A 141 44.32 2.54 7.87
N VAL A 142 44.54 3.86 7.82
CA VAL A 142 44.48 4.76 8.99
C VAL A 142 43.11 4.76 9.66
N LEU A 143 42.05 4.50 8.89
CA LEU A 143 40.65 4.42 9.41
C LEU A 143 40.33 3.10 10.10
N LEU A 144 41.23 2.10 10.00
CA LEU A 144 41.04 0.81 10.66
C LEU A 144 41.28 0.95 12.16
N VAL A 145 40.30 0.66 12.96
CA VAL A 145 40.45 0.49 14.41
C VAL A 145 41.17 -0.83 14.65
N ARG A 146 42.41 -0.76 15.11
CA ARG A 146 43.28 -1.93 15.37
C ARG A 146 43.21 -2.39 16.82
N SER A 147 42.80 -1.53 17.73
CA SER A 147 42.62 -1.86 19.15
C SER A 147 41.44 -1.08 19.74
N GLU A 148 40.93 -1.53 20.89
CA GLU A 148 39.88 -0.79 21.63
C GLU A 148 40.32 0.62 22.05
N ASN A 149 41.62 0.85 22.19
CA ASN A 149 42.18 2.15 22.54
C ASN A 149 42.17 3.15 21.36
N ASP A 150 42.06 2.67 20.13
CA ASP A 150 41.99 3.49 18.93
C ASP A 150 40.57 4.02 18.66
N ILE A 151 39.58 3.53 19.40
CA ILE A 151 38.20 3.99 19.26
C ILE A 151 38.08 5.35 19.93
N TYR A 152 37.97 6.40 19.11
CA TYR A 152 37.63 7.73 19.64
C TYR A 152 36.19 7.67 20.19
N ARG A 153 36.12 7.73 21.50
CA ARG A 153 34.84 7.89 22.21
C ARG A 153 34.70 9.36 22.58
N PRO A 154 33.82 10.12 21.91
CA PRO A 154 33.58 11.50 22.32
C PRO A 154 33.12 11.53 23.77
N ALA A 155 33.64 12.49 24.53
CA ALA A 155 33.22 12.67 25.91
C ALA A 155 31.71 12.87 25.99
N ALA A 156 31.04 12.17 26.91
CA ALA A 156 29.60 12.31 27.09
C ALA A 156 29.23 13.78 27.31
N PRO A 157 28.21 14.32 26.60
CA PRO A 157 27.82 15.71 26.70
C PRO A 157 27.43 16.05 28.16
N LYS A 158 28.18 16.95 28.77
CA LYS A 158 27.99 17.34 30.18
C LYS A 158 26.95 18.46 30.33
N SER A 159 26.85 19.34 29.37
CA SER A 159 25.94 20.48 29.37
C SER A 159 24.66 20.18 28.65
N LEU A 160 23.56 20.85 29.03
CA LEU A 160 22.27 20.79 28.33
C LEU A 160 22.41 21.29 26.88
N LYS A 161 23.26 22.30 26.67
CA LYS A 161 23.59 22.86 25.34
C LYS A 161 24.32 21.84 24.49
N ASP A 162 25.27 21.10 25.04
CA ASP A 162 26.00 20.05 24.32
C ASP A 162 25.08 18.87 23.95
N LYS A 163 24.14 18.54 24.84
CA LYS A 163 23.09 17.53 24.53
C LYS A 163 22.19 17.97 23.38
N MET A 164 21.76 19.24 23.33
CA MET A 164 20.96 19.76 22.23
C MET A 164 21.71 19.73 20.91
N TYR A 165 22.99 20.10 20.90
CA TYR A 165 23.83 19.98 19.71
C TYR A 165 24.02 18.54 19.26
N TYR A 166 24.30 17.63 20.20
CA TYR A 166 24.50 16.21 19.91
C TYR A 166 23.24 15.57 19.28
N TRP A 167 22.06 15.83 19.85
CA TRP A 167 20.79 15.30 19.35
C TRP A 167 20.22 16.06 18.15
N GLY A 168 20.63 17.29 17.92
CA GLY A 168 20.17 18.10 16.80
C GLY A 168 20.91 17.82 15.49
N PHE A 169 22.10 17.18 15.57
CA PHE A 169 22.91 16.80 14.41
C PHE A 169 22.83 15.30 14.05
N MET A 170 22.17 14.47 14.86
CA MET A 170 21.84 13.09 14.53
C MET A 170 20.41 12.99 13.98
#